data_b32d29af0f30d58c3090e75990302e0b
#
_entry.id   b32d29af0f30d58c3090e75990302e0b
#
_cell.length_a   1.000
_cell.length_b   1.000
_cell.length_c   1.000
_cell.angle_alpha   90.00
_cell.angle_beta   90.00
_cell.angle_gamma   90.00
#
_symmetry.space_group_name_H-M   'P 1'
#
loop_
_entity.id
_entity.type
_entity.pdbx_description
1 polymer ?
#
loop_
_entity_poly.entity_id
_entity_poly.type
_entity_poly.pdbx_seq_one_letter_code
_entity_poly.pdbx_strand_id
1 'polypeptide(L)' 'MERILNEETKKVEKVISNNITISGDELREAQSEILTVLQNHNFNYEVSEFLLRCVTARLMKSKNYEQVKA' A
#
# COMPACT_ATOMS: atom_id res chain seq x y z
N MET A 1 -3.49 -13.40 3.08
CA MET A 1 -2.22 -12.75 2.71
C MET A 1 -1.12 -13.16 3.66
N GLU A 2 0.02 -13.47 3.13
CA GLU A 2 1.17 -13.87 3.91
C GLU A 2 2.27 -12.81 3.79
N ARG A 3 2.88 -12.45 4.92
CA ARG A 3 4.00 -11.50 4.96
C ARG A 3 5.25 -12.23 5.40
N ILE A 4 6.32 -12.08 4.63
CA ILE A 4 7.61 -12.69 4.94
C ILE A 4 8.59 -11.59 5.33
N LEU A 5 9.11 -11.69 6.55
CA LEU A 5 10.02 -10.69 7.11
C LEU A 5 11.45 -11.17 7.02
N ASN A 6 12.37 -10.23 6.83
CA ASN A 6 13.79 -10.48 6.97
C ASN A 6 14.11 -10.68 8.45
N GLU A 7 14.80 -11.76 8.78
CA GLU A 7 15.09 -12.10 10.17
C GLU A 7 16.02 -11.09 10.86
N GLU A 8 16.90 -10.46 10.11
CA GLU A 8 17.86 -9.51 10.66
C GLU A 8 17.28 -8.12 10.80
N THR A 9 16.64 -7.61 9.74
CA THR A 9 16.17 -6.22 9.69
C THR A 9 14.73 -6.05 10.15
N LYS A 10 13.99 -7.14 10.23
CA LYS A 10 12.54 -7.15 10.53
C LYS A 10 11.69 -6.40 9.49
N LYS A 11 12.27 -6.09 8.34
CA LYS A 11 11.53 -5.46 7.23
C LYS A 11 10.84 -6.53 6.39
N VAL A 12 9.74 -6.15 5.77
CA VAL A 12 9.02 -7.03 4.86
C VAL A 12 9.87 -7.27 3.61
N GLU A 13 10.20 -8.55 3.35
CA GLU A 13 10.90 -8.93 2.12
C GLU A 13 9.94 -9.14 0.97
N LYS A 14 8.78 -9.73 1.25
CA LYS A 14 7.76 -9.98 0.23
C LYS A 14 6.42 -10.22 0.87
N VAL A 15 5.38 -10.07 0.06
CA VAL A 15 4.00 -10.36 0.42
C VAL A 15 3.44 -11.32 -0.62
N ILE A 16 2.74 -12.34 -0.17
CA ILE A 16 2.09 -13.32 -1.05
C ILE A 16 0.59 -13.22 -0.84
N SER A 17 -0.15 -12.96 -1.90
CA SER A 17 -1.61 -12.88 -1.86
C SER A 17 -2.18 -13.37 -3.18
N ASN A 18 -3.16 -14.27 -3.13
CA ASN A 18 -3.82 -14.82 -4.32
C ASN A 18 -2.83 -15.34 -5.38
N ASN A 19 -1.79 -16.06 -4.94
CA ASN A 19 -0.72 -16.60 -5.79
C ASN A 19 0.14 -15.52 -6.46
N ILE A 20 0.06 -14.28 -5.99
CA ILE A 20 0.91 -13.18 -6.46
C ILE A 20 1.93 -12.88 -5.38
N THR A 21 3.19 -12.81 -5.76
CA THR A 21 4.28 -12.44 -4.85
C THR A 21 4.75 -11.04 -5.19
N ILE A 22 4.75 -10.16 -4.18
CA ILE A 22 5.16 -8.77 -4.32
C ILE A 22 6.36 -8.54 -3.41
N SER A 23 7.45 -8.02 -3.98
CA SER A 23 8.66 -7.76 -3.19
C SER A 23 8.47 -6.61 -2.22
N GLY A 24 9.25 -6.63 -1.13
CA GLY A 24 9.27 -5.51 -0.19
C GLY A 24 9.72 -4.21 -0.84
N ASP A 25 10.65 -4.28 -1.80
CA ASP A 25 11.12 -3.10 -2.53
C ASP A 25 10.01 -2.48 -3.35
N GLU A 26 9.21 -3.29 -4.03
CA GLU A 26 8.07 -2.80 -4.79
C GLU A 26 7.03 -2.13 -3.88
N LEU A 27 6.77 -2.72 -2.72
CA LEU A 27 5.86 -2.13 -1.75
C LEU A 27 6.36 -0.78 -1.25
N ARG A 28 7.65 -0.66 -0.96
CA ARG A 28 8.25 0.59 -0.50
C ARG A 28 8.24 1.65 -1.59
N GLU A 29 8.48 1.25 -2.83
CA GLU A 29 8.39 2.15 -3.97
C GLU A 29 6.97 2.71 -4.12
N ALA A 30 5.96 1.86 -4.04
CA ALA A 30 4.57 2.29 -4.11
C ALA A 30 4.22 3.24 -2.96
N GLN A 31 4.71 2.96 -1.75
CA GLN A 31 4.51 3.86 -0.61
C GLN A 31 5.13 5.23 -0.87
N SER A 32 6.33 5.25 -1.45
CA SER A 32 7.01 6.52 -1.77
C SER A 32 6.24 7.32 -2.83
N GLU A 33 5.66 6.64 -3.81
CA GLU A 33 4.83 7.29 -4.82
C GLU A 33 3.59 7.92 -4.20
N ILE A 34 2.94 7.21 -3.26
CA ILE A 34 1.78 7.74 -2.54
C ILE A 34 2.17 8.97 -1.73
N LEU A 35 3.30 8.91 -1.01
CA LEU A 35 3.78 10.06 -0.25
C LEU A 35 4.05 11.26 -1.16
N THR A 36 4.61 11.03 -2.34
CA THR A 36 4.86 12.09 -3.31
C THR A 36 3.56 12.76 -3.74
N VAL A 37 2.51 11.98 -3.98
CA VAL A 37 1.20 12.53 -4.32
C VAL A 37 0.70 13.46 -3.21
N LEU A 38 0.78 13.03 -1.96
CA LEU A 38 0.33 13.83 -0.83
C LEU A 38 1.15 15.12 -0.70
N GLN A 39 2.45 15.05 -0.91
CA GLN A 39 3.34 16.21 -0.87
C GLN A 39 3.01 17.21 -1.99
N ASN A 40 2.75 16.70 -3.19
CA ASN A 40 2.43 17.56 -4.33
C ASN A 40 1.13 18.35 -4.13
N HIS A 41 0.20 17.79 -3.35
CA HIS A 41 -1.04 18.48 -3.00
C HIS A 41 -0.91 19.34 -1.76
N ASN A 42 0.27 19.36 -1.12
CA ASN A 42 0.52 20.10 0.10
C ASN A 42 -0.41 19.71 1.25
N PHE A 43 -0.79 18.43 1.30
CA PHE A 43 -1.64 17.93 2.38
C PHE A 43 -0.83 17.78 3.67
N ASN A 44 -1.38 18.21 4.77
CA ASN A 44 -0.78 17.96 6.08
C ASN A 44 -1.11 16.53 6.52
N TYR A 45 -0.59 16.15 7.69
CA TYR A 45 -0.76 14.79 8.21
C TYR A 45 -2.25 14.42 8.37
N GLU A 46 -3.03 15.32 8.95
CA GLU A 46 -4.45 15.06 9.23
C GLU A 46 -5.24 14.83 7.96
N VAL A 47 -5.06 15.68 6.94
CA VAL A 47 -5.73 15.54 5.66
C VAL A 47 -5.25 14.29 4.93
N SER A 48 -3.96 13.99 4.99
CA SER A 48 -3.40 12.80 4.36
C SER A 48 -3.98 11.53 4.96
N GLU A 49 -4.09 11.47 6.28
CA GLU A 49 -4.69 10.32 6.96
C GLU A 49 -6.15 10.15 6.56
N PHE A 50 -6.90 11.23 6.54
CA PHE A 50 -8.31 11.19 6.12
C PHE A 50 -8.44 10.68 4.68
N LEU A 51 -7.61 11.20 3.77
CA LEU A 51 -7.63 10.79 2.38
C LEU A 51 -7.34 9.29 2.22
N LEU A 52 -6.36 8.79 2.96
CA LEU A 52 -6.01 7.36 2.90
C LEU A 52 -7.16 6.49 3.41
N ARG A 53 -7.90 6.95 4.40
CA ARG A 53 -9.10 6.25 4.87
C ARG A 53 -10.18 6.22 3.78
N CYS A 54 -10.33 7.31 3.05
CA CYS A 54 -11.28 7.37 1.93
C CYS A 54 -10.89 6.39 0.83
N VAL A 55 -9.61 6.30 0.51
CA VAL A 55 -9.10 5.34 -0.48
C VAL A 55 -9.35 3.91 0.00
N THR A 56 -9.08 3.64 1.26
CA THR A 56 -9.33 2.32 1.85
C THR A 56 -10.80 1.93 1.73
N ALA A 57 -11.71 2.87 1.99
CA ALA A 57 -13.15 2.63 1.86
C ALA A 57 -13.54 2.28 0.42
N ARG A 58 -12.93 2.96 -0.55
CA ARG A 58 -13.16 2.66 -1.96
C ARG A 58 -12.65 1.27 -2.34
N LEU A 59 -11.49 0.89 -1.83
CA LEU A 59 -10.96 -0.46 -2.03
C LEU A 59 -11.89 -1.52 -1.46
N MET A 60 -12.46 -1.26 -0.30
CA MET A 60 -13.40 -2.20 0.33
C MET A 60 -14.65 -2.41 -0.51
N LYS A 61 -15.13 -1.37 -1.21
CA LYS A 61 -16.24 -1.51 -2.14
C LYS A 61 -15.88 -2.33 -3.37
N SER A 62 -14.61 -2.39 -3.72
CA SER A 62 -14.08 -3.13 -4.87
C SER A 62 -13.55 -4.51 -4.48
N LYS A 63 -13.79 -4.97 -3.26
CA LYS A 63 -13.19 -6.20 -2.74
C LYS A 63 -13.57 -7.47 -3.49
N ASN A 64 -14.62 -7.42 -4.31
CA ASN A 64 -15.03 -8.56 -5.12
C ASN A 64 -14.11 -8.79 -6.32
N TYR A 65 -13.22 -7.85 -6.60
CA TYR A 65 -12.24 -7.96 -7.67
C TYR A 65 -10.94 -8.47 -7.09
N GLU A 66 -10.28 -9.38 -7.81
CA GLU A 66 -8.98 -9.89 -7.36
C GLU A 66 -7.91 -8.80 -7.38
N GLN A 67 -8.04 -7.87 -8.32
CA GLN A 67 -7.14 -6.73 -8.44
C GLN A 67 -7.95 -5.46 -8.65
N VAL A 68 -7.45 -4.36 -8.06
CA VAL A 68 -8.03 -3.05 -8.31
C VAL A 68 -7.59 -2.59 -9.70
N LYS A 69 -8.54 -2.28 -10.54
CA LYS A 69 -8.25 -1.74 -11.86
C LYS A 69 -8.29 -0.23 -11.81
N ALA A 70 -7.27 0.38 -12.35
CA ALA A 70 -7.21 1.83 -12.44
C ALA A 70 -8.27 2.36 -13.41
#